data_63088b2302b05a8ba0753f515e651f35
#
_entry.id   63088b2302b05a8ba0753f515e651f35
#
_cell.length_a   1.000
_cell.length_b   1.000
_cell.length_c   1.000
_cell.angle_alpha   90.00
_cell.angle_beta   90.00
_cell.angle_gamma   90.00
#
_symmetry.space_group_name_H-M   'P 1'
#
loop_
_entity.id
_entity.type
_entity.pdbx_description
1 polymer ?
#
loop_
_entity_poly.entity_id
_entity_poly.type
_entity_poly.pdbx_seq_one_letter_code
_entity_poly.pdbx_strand_id
1 'polypeptide(L)'
;MKISSKAHYGLQAAYILAEKQSESFSATELGKEMGVSAKYLERIMRALCGAGTVKASRGINGGYSLARDPKSITVGEIVRALEDDLEIIGCVKSGSCEKCASSAVWKKLYDGINSILDSVSLADMVESEQKSHSACGEGGTAVKPSATCSCGSCPANCECSSWSQKKQK
;
A
#
# COMPACT_ATOMS: atom_id res chain seq x y z
N MET A 1 -18.35 0.23 -3.53
CA MET A 1 -17.01 0.81 -3.39
C MET A 1 -16.03 -0.04 -4.16
N LYS A 2 -15.23 0.56 -5.01
CA LYS A 2 -14.20 -0.14 -5.78
C LYS A 2 -12.92 0.70 -5.68
N ILE A 3 -11.92 0.18 -4.98
CA ILE A 3 -10.60 0.82 -4.92
C ILE A 3 -9.93 0.66 -6.28
N SER A 4 -9.43 1.75 -6.86
CA SER A 4 -8.82 1.72 -8.17
C SER A 4 -7.43 1.06 -8.13
N SER A 5 -6.99 0.56 -9.29
CA SER A 5 -5.62 0.07 -9.43
C SER A 5 -4.58 1.18 -9.14
N LYS A 6 -4.95 2.45 -9.34
CA LYS A 6 -4.11 3.61 -9.05
C LYS A 6 -3.81 3.72 -7.54
N ALA A 7 -4.82 3.59 -6.68
CA ALA A 7 -4.64 3.60 -5.23
C ALA A 7 -3.85 2.37 -4.75
N HIS A 8 -4.15 1.18 -5.29
CA HIS A 8 -3.42 -0.03 -4.97
C HIS A 8 -1.91 0.11 -5.27
N TYR A 9 -1.55 0.47 -6.50
CA TYR A 9 -0.13 0.66 -6.86
C TYR A 9 0.52 1.85 -6.16
N GLY A 10 -0.22 2.90 -5.86
CA GLY A 10 0.30 4.02 -5.11
C GLY A 10 0.65 3.68 -3.67
N LEU A 11 -0.20 2.91 -3.01
CA LEU A 11 0.06 2.40 -1.66
C LEU A 11 1.26 1.44 -1.65
N GLN A 12 1.36 0.55 -2.65
CA GLN A 12 2.49 -0.36 -2.80
C GLN A 12 3.81 0.40 -3.03
N ALA A 13 3.81 1.43 -3.89
CA ALA A 13 4.98 2.28 -4.09
C ALA A 13 5.40 3.01 -2.81
N ALA A 14 4.44 3.59 -2.09
CA ALA A 14 4.71 4.26 -0.82
C ALA A 14 5.25 3.29 0.25
N TYR A 15 4.77 2.05 0.28
CA TYR A 15 5.28 0.98 1.14
C TYR A 15 6.77 0.68 0.83
N ILE A 16 7.15 0.51 -0.45
CA ILE A 16 8.56 0.27 -0.84
C ILE A 16 9.46 1.43 -0.39
N LEU A 17 8.99 2.68 -0.54
CA LEU A 17 9.72 3.85 -0.07
C LEU A 17 9.81 3.91 1.46
N ALA A 18 8.84 3.37 2.19
CA ALA A 18 8.86 3.30 3.64
C ALA A 18 9.80 2.21 4.16
N GLU A 19 9.87 1.08 3.47
CA GLU A 19 10.80 -0.02 3.80
C GLU A 19 12.26 0.41 3.62
N LYS A 20 12.54 1.18 2.55
CA LYS A 20 13.90 1.60 2.17
C LYS A 20 14.10 3.10 2.35
N GLN A 21 13.86 3.61 3.55
CA GLN A 21 13.82 5.05 3.87
C GLN A 21 15.08 5.85 3.49
N SER A 22 16.24 5.20 3.40
CA SER A 22 17.53 5.85 3.10
C SER A 22 17.80 6.01 1.60
N GLU A 23 16.95 5.46 0.74
CA GLU A 23 17.17 5.39 -0.70
C GLU A 23 16.12 6.20 -1.47
N SER A 24 16.53 6.68 -2.65
CA SER A 24 15.63 7.31 -3.62
C SER A 24 15.45 6.36 -4.80
N PHE A 25 14.22 6.16 -5.23
CA PHE A 25 13.89 5.25 -6.33
C PHE A 25 13.36 6.00 -7.53
N SER A 26 13.89 5.70 -8.71
CA SER A 26 13.31 6.18 -9.95
C SER A 26 11.98 5.46 -10.26
N ALA A 27 11.13 6.08 -11.06
CA ALA A 27 9.90 5.42 -11.52
C ALA A 27 10.17 4.13 -12.29
N THR A 28 11.34 4.03 -12.93
CA THR A 28 11.76 2.83 -13.67
C THR A 28 12.11 1.67 -12.72
N GLU A 29 12.79 1.96 -11.62
CA GLU A 29 13.15 0.95 -10.61
C GLU A 29 11.90 0.45 -9.89
N LEU A 30 11.05 1.34 -9.40
CA LEU A 30 9.77 0.98 -8.80
C LEU A 30 8.90 0.19 -9.78
N GLY A 31 8.88 0.61 -11.07
CA GLY A 31 8.13 -0.09 -12.11
C GLY A 31 8.59 -1.51 -12.35
N LYS A 32 9.90 -1.75 -12.33
CA LYS A 32 10.47 -3.11 -12.44
C LYS A 32 10.12 -3.97 -11.23
N GLU A 33 10.19 -3.40 -10.03
CA GLU A 33 9.89 -4.13 -8.80
C GLU A 33 8.40 -4.51 -8.71
N MET A 34 7.52 -3.61 -9.14
CA MET A 34 6.07 -3.79 -9.08
C MET A 34 5.44 -4.42 -10.34
N GLY A 35 6.21 -4.62 -11.40
CA GLY A 35 5.70 -5.12 -12.68
C GLY A 35 4.79 -4.13 -13.43
N VAL A 36 4.99 -2.81 -13.23
CA VAL A 36 4.17 -1.74 -13.78
C VAL A 36 5.00 -0.81 -14.65
N SER A 37 4.38 -0.17 -15.65
CA SER A 37 5.11 0.77 -16.52
C SER A 37 5.56 2.01 -15.76
N ALA A 38 6.80 2.46 -16.00
CA ALA A 38 7.36 3.67 -15.39
C ALA A 38 6.48 4.91 -15.63
N LYS A 39 5.92 5.06 -16.84
CA LYS A 39 5.03 6.17 -17.18
C LYS A 39 3.74 6.19 -16.34
N TYR A 40 3.20 5.02 -16.02
CA TYR A 40 2.03 4.93 -15.14
C TYR A 40 2.39 5.30 -13.70
N LEU A 41 3.53 4.81 -13.20
CA LEU A 41 4.02 5.17 -11.86
C LEU A 41 4.34 6.66 -11.73
N GLU A 42 4.94 7.30 -12.74
CA GLU A 42 5.17 8.75 -12.72
C GLU A 42 3.89 9.57 -12.48
N ARG A 43 2.76 9.12 -13.06
CA ARG A 43 1.45 9.75 -12.83
C ARG A 43 0.99 9.59 -11.39
N ILE A 44 1.16 8.40 -10.82
CA ILE A 44 0.84 8.09 -9.42
C ILE A 44 1.73 8.92 -8.48
N MET A 45 3.04 8.88 -8.70
CA MET A 45 4.01 9.60 -7.86
C MET A 45 3.81 11.11 -7.92
N ARG A 46 3.41 11.66 -9.07
CA ARG A 46 3.06 13.09 -9.19
C ARG A 46 1.88 13.46 -8.29
N ALA A 47 0.85 12.62 -8.20
CA ALA A 47 -0.28 12.87 -7.32
C ALA A 47 0.15 12.80 -5.84
N LEU A 48 0.97 11.81 -5.46
CA LEU A 48 1.51 11.68 -4.11
C LEU A 48 2.45 12.83 -3.73
N CYS A 49 3.24 13.35 -4.67
CA CYS A 49 4.04 14.57 -4.47
C CYS A 49 3.14 15.79 -4.25
N GLY A 50 2.05 15.91 -5.00
CA GLY A 50 1.05 16.97 -4.81
C GLY A 50 0.38 16.93 -3.44
N ALA A 51 0.19 15.74 -2.87
CA ALA A 51 -0.33 15.54 -1.52
C ALA A 51 0.73 15.69 -0.40
N GLY A 52 2.00 15.88 -0.76
CA GLY A 52 3.09 16.05 0.23
C GLY A 52 3.46 14.77 0.99
N THR A 53 3.05 13.59 0.53
CA THR A 53 3.44 12.30 1.12
C THR A 53 4.77 11.81 0.57
N VAL A 54 5.08 12.15 -0.69
CA VAL A 54 6.31 11.81 -1.39
C VAL A 54 6.98 13.09 -1.89
N LYS A 55 8.30 13.10 -1.96
CA LYS A 55 9.12 14.14 -2.59
C LYS A 55 9.91 13.57 -3.75
N ALA A 56 10.09 14.38 -4.80
CA ALA A 56 10.94 14.07 -5.94
C ALA A 56 12.24 14.88 -5.86
N SER A 57 13.38 14.23 -6.03
CA SER A 57 14.69 14.85 -6.15
C SER A 57 15.21 14.71 -7.58
N ARG A 58 15.89 15.78 -8.09
CA ARG A 58 16.51 15.80 -9.42
C ARG A 58 17.98 15.41 -9.33
N GLY A 59 18.55 14.87 -10.42
CA GLY A 59 19.97 14.55 -10.55
C GLY A 59 20.22 13.09 -10.88
N ILE A 60 21.48 12.71 -10.98
CA ILE A 60 21.92 11.33 -11.33
C ILE A 60 21.45 10.32 -10.30
N ASN A 61 21.42 10.69 -9.02
CA ASN A 61 20.87 9.91 -7.90
C ASN A 61 19.46 10.42 -7.51
N GLY A 62 18.76 11.09 -8.41
CA GLY A 62 17.41 11.61 -8.19
C GLY A 62 16.38 10.49 -8.26
N GLY A 63 15.24 10.74 -7.61
CA GLY A 63 14.15 9.79 -7.57
C GLY A 63 13.07 10.24 -6.61
N TYR A 64 12.25 9.31 -6.21
CA TYR A 64 11.18 9.50 -5.24
C TYR A 64 11.61 8.95 -3.87
N SER A 65 11.29 9.68 -2.83
CA SER A 65 11.45 9.26 -1.43
C SER A 65 10.28 9.80 -0.62
N LEU A 66 10.07 9.30 0.59
CA LEU A 66 9.05 9.86 1.47
C LEU A 66 9.38 11.30 1.84
N ALA A 67 8.36 12.15 1.91
CA ALA A 67 8.51 13.55 2.30
C ALA A 67 8.55 13.73 3.83
N ARG A 68 7.94 12.78 4.57
CA ARG A 68 7.78 12.77 6.01
C ARG A 68 8.09 11.38 6.59
N ASP A 69 8.19 11.29 7.91
CA ASP A 69 8.34 10.02 8.63
C ASP A 69 7.18 9.06 8.28
N PRO A 70 7.44 7.78 7.96
CA PRO A 70 6.40 6.79 7.70
C PRO A 70 5.34 6.65 8.78
N LYS A 71 5.69 6.93 10.05
CA LYS A 71 4.74 6.95 11.16
C LYS A 71 3.70 8.06 11.06
N SER A 72 4.04 9.15 10.36
CA SER A 72 3.17 10.31 10.18
C SER A 72 2.34 10.28 8.90
N ILE A 73 2.55 9.28 8.04
CA ILE A 73 1.82 9.12 6.77
C ILE A 73 0.85 7.96 6.92
N THR A 74 -0.46 8.25 6.81
CA THR A 74 -1.49 7.23 6.92
C THR A 74 -1.87 6.64 5.55
N VAL A 75 -2.39 5.42 5.57
CA VAL A 75 -2.98 4.80 4.37
C VAL A 75 -4.09 5.66 3.80
N GLY A 76 -4.89 6.30 4.66
CA GLY A 76 -5.97 7.20 4.27
C GLY A 76 -5.49 8.41 3.46
N GLU A 77 -4.37 9.03 3.83
CA GLU A 77 -3.79 10.14 3.06
C GLU A 77 -3.41 9.70 1.65
N ILE A 78 -2.77 8.54 1.51
CA ILE A 78 -2.34 8.00 0.21
C ILE A 78 -3.54 7.68 -0.67
N VAL A 79 -4.53 6.99 -0.12
CA VAL A 79 -5.72 6.60 -0.86
C VAL A 79 -6.49 7.83 -1.32
N ARG A 80 -6.71 8.83 -0.46
CA ARG A 80 -7.39 10.09 -0.80
C ARG A 80 -6.62 10.94 -1.82
N ALA A 81 -5.29 10.88 -1.83
CA ALA A 81 -4.47 11.56 -2.85
C ALA A 81 -4.63 10.96 -4.26
N LEU A 82 -5.04 9.71 -4.33
CA LEU A 82 -5.12 8.95 -5.58
C LEU A 82 -6.55 8.70 -6.06
N GLU A 83 -7.50 8.68 -5.14
CA GLU A 83 -8.92 8.53 -5.44
C GLU A 83 -9.59 9.90 -5.38
N ASP A 84 -10.27 10.28 -6.44
CA ASP A 84 -11.02 11.53 -6.49
C ASP A 84 -12.23 11.47 -5.54
N ASP A 85 -12.77 10.27 -5.30
CA ASP A 85 -13.91 10.04 -4.42
C ASP A 85 -13.88 8.62 -3.81
N LEU A 86 -13.71 8.55 -2.49
CA LEU A 86 -13.97 7.34 -1.70
C LEU A 86 -15.49 7.18 -1.42
N GLU A 87 -16.32 7.72 -2.32
CA GLU A 87 -17.76 7.69 -2.13
C GLU A 87 -18.31 6.25 -2.17
N ILE A 88 -19.00 5.90 -1.11
CA ILE A 88 -19.82 4.66 -1.10
C ILE A 88 -21.12 4.93 -1.84
N ILE A 89 -21.71 6.11 -1.63
CA ILE A 89 -22.93 6.59 -2.28
C ILE A 89 -22.87 8.12 -2.34
N GLY A 90 -23.10 8.70 -3.53
CA GLY A 90 -22.97 10.15 -3.78
C GLY A 90 -23.88 11.04 -2.91
N CYS A 91 -24.97 10.55 -2.39
CA CYS A 91 -25.87 11.31 -1.53
C CYS A 91 -25.36 11.52 -0.10
N VAL A 92 -24.37 10.76 0.37
CA VAL A 92 -23.80 10.92 1.73
C VAL A 92 -22.95 12.20 1.81
N LYS A 93 -22.20 12.51 0.75
CA LYS A 93 -21.35 13.70 0.67
C LYS A 93 -22.14 15.00 0.42
N SER A 94 -23.17 14.93 -0.41
CA SER A 94 -23.98 16.10 -0.76
C SER A 94 -24.91 16.57 0.35
N GLY A 95 -25.05 15.84 1.45
CA GLY A 95 -26.00 16.16 2.52
C GLY A 95 -27.47 16.08 2.11
N SER A 96 -27.76 15.69 0.85
CA SER A 96 -29.12 15.68 0.29
C SER A 96 -29.99 14.53 0.77
N CYS A 97 -29.45 13.66 1.61
CA CYS A 97 -30.14 12.44 2.08
C CYS A 97 -30.77 12.53 3.47
N GLU A 98 -31.12 13.73 3.95
CA GLU A 98 -31.76 13.90 5.28
C GLU A 98 -33.08 13.13 5.43
N LYS A 99 -33.75 12.82 4.32
CA LYS A 99 -35.02 12.06 4.30
C LYS A 99 -34.88 10.57 3.99
N CYS A 100 -33.62 10.07 3.81
CA CYS A 100 -33.40 8.67 3.46
C CYS A 100 -33.24 7.82 4.73
N ALA A 101 -34.11 6.84 4.93
CA ALA A 101 -34.07 5.94 6.10
C ALA A 101 -32.73 5.17 6.24
N SER A 102 -31.99 4.98 5.14
CA SER A 102 -30.68 4.28 5.13
C SER A 102 -29.49 5.22 5.27
N SER A 103 -29.68 6.55 5.29
CA SER A 103 -28.56 7.52 5.31
C SER A 103 -27.62 7.35 6.49
N ALA A 104 -28.17 7.05 7.66
CA ALA A 104 -27.41 6.82 8.90
C ALA A 104 -26.49 5.61 8.80
N VAL A 105 -26.93 4.53 8.13
CA VAL A 105 -26.12 3.31 7.92
C VAL A 105 -24.94 3.61 6.99
N TRP A 106 -25.22 4.30 5.88
CA TRP A 106 -24.17 4.63 4.90
C TRP A 106 -23.14 5.61 5.45
N LYS A 107 -23.59 6.60 6.24
CA LYS A 107 -22.70 7.52 6.93
C LYS A 107 -21.79 6.77 7.90
N LYS A 108 -22.36 5.89 8.74
CA LYS A 108 -21.59 5.09 9.69
C LYS A 108 -20.56 4.20 8.98
N LEU A 109 -20.91 3.63 7.82
CA LEU A 109 -19.97 2.82 7.01
C LEU A 109 -18.85 3.68 6.45
N TYR A 110 -19.16 4.85 5.90
CA TYR A 110 -18.20 5.81 5.38
C TYR A 110 -17.22 6.27 6.48
N ASP A 111 -17.75 6.68 7.63
CA ASP A 111 -16.94 7.12 8.76
C ASP A 111 -16.05 5.98 9.30
N GLY A 112 -16.58 4.76 9.37
CA GLY A 112 -15.84 3.57 9.78
C GLY A 112 -14.67 3.24 8.85
N ILE A 113 -14.89 3.30 7.52
CA ILE A 113 -13.82 3.07 6.55
C ILE A 113 -12.73 4.13 6.66
N ASN A 114 -13.11 5.41 6.73
CA ASN A 114 -12.13 6.49 6.89
C ASN A 114 -11.34 6.35 8.20
N SER A 115 -12.01 6.03 9.31
CA SER A 115 -11.34 5.78 10.59
C SER A 115 -10.31 4.66 10.51
N ILE A 116 -10.63 3.55 9.83
CA ILE A 116 -9.69 2.44 9.64
C ILE A 116 -8.50 2.88 8.77
N LEU A 117 -8.74 3.56 7.66
CA LEU A 117 -7.68 4.03 6.76
C LEU A 117 -6.74 5.03 7.45
N ASP A 118 -7.27 5.84 8.35
CA ASP A 118 -6.49 6.84 9.09
C ASP A 118 -5.76 6.26 10.32
N SER A 119 -6.21 5.10 10.82
CA SER A 119 -5.58 4.42 11.94
C SER A 119 -4.33 3.62 11.56
N VAL A 120 -4.11 3.34 10.28
CA VAL A 120 -2.96 2.56 9.80
C VAL A 120 -1.93 3.49 9.19
N SER A 121 -0.71 3.51 9.72
CA SER A 121 0.42 4.23 9.17
C SER A 121 1.24 3.35 8.20
N LEU A 122 2.08 3.97 7.37
CA LEU A 122 3.04 3.23 6.54
C LEU A 122 4.03 2.43 7.40
N ALA A 123 4.40 2.93 8.58
CA ALA A 123 5.28 2.21 9.50
C ALA A 123 4.62 0.92 10.01
N ASP A 124 3.32 0.97 10.36
CA ASP A 124 2.57 -0.23 10.78
C ASP A 124 2.51 -1.28 9.68
N MET A 125 2.40 -0.86 8.41
CA MET A 125 2.43 -1.78 7.27
C MET A 125 3.79 -2.48 7.15
N VAL A 126 4.90 -1.74 7.29
CA VAL A 126 6.26 -2.30 7.23
C VAL A 126 6.48 -3.27 8.40
N GLU A 127 6.06 -2.91 9.60
CA GLU A 127 6.20 -3.78 10.78
C GLU A 127 5.36 -5.06 10.66
N SER A 128 4.16 -4.98 10.11
CA SER A 128 3.29 -6.14 9.93
C SER A 128 3.86 -7.17 8.95
N GLU A 129 4.47 -6.71 7.85
CA GLU A 129 5.16 -7.56 6.89
C GLU A 129 6.39 -8.25 7.53
N GLN A 130 7.20 -7.51 8.28
CA GLN A 130 8.37 -8.08 8.97
C GLN A 130 7.98 -9.16 9.98
N LYS A 131 6.88 -8.99 10.70
CA LYS A 131 6.35 -10.00 11.63
C LYS A 131 5.85 -11.25 10.91
N SER A 132 5.22 -11.12 9.77
CA SER A 132 4.77 -12.26 8.96
C SER A 132 5.92 -13.07 8.39
N HIS A 133 7.03 -12.42 8.03
CA HIS A 133 8.24 -13.11 7.55
C HIS A 133 9.06 -13.75 8.67
N SER A 134 9.12 -13.18 9.87
CA SER A 134 9.83 -13.76 11.01
C SER A 134 9.12 -14.99 11.58
N ALA A 135 7.79 -15.06 11.49
CA ALA A 135 7.03 -16.23 11.94
C ALA A 135 7.26 -17.48 11.07
N CYS A 136 7.79 -17.34 9.85
CA CYS A 136 8.15 -18.48 8.99
C CYS A 136 9.63 -18.90 9.11
N GLY A 137 10.46 -18.20 9.93
CA GLY A 137 11.92 -18.33 9.92
C GLY A 137 12.56 -19.04 11.14
N GLU A 138 11.85 -19.35 12.21
CA GLU A 138 12.42 -20.00 13.40
C GLU A 138 11.95 -21.44 13.57
N GLY A 139 12.54 -22.31 12.79
CA GLY A 139 12.34 -23.76 12.88
C GLY A 139 13.30 -24.49 11.95
N GLY A 140 14.61 -24.24 12.14
CA GLY A 140 15.64 -24.90 11.35
C GLY A 140 15.70 -26.41 11.60
N THR A 141 15.30 -27.19 10.65
CA THR A 141 15.92 -28.48 10.26
C THR A 141 15.50 -28.70 8.81
N ALA A 142 16.49 -29.05 7.98
CA ALA A 142 16.31 -29.34 6.57
C ALA A 142 15.32 -30.51 6.40
N VAL A 143 14.08 -30.21 6.11
CA VAL A 143 13.07 -31.17 5.71
C VAL A 143 12.71 -30.90 4.25
N LYS A 144 12.86 -31.98 3.45
CA LYS A 144 12.50 -32.01 2.02
C LYS A 144 11.09 -31.51 1.78
N PRO A 145 10.81 -30.90 0.60
CA PRO A 145 9.51 -30.31 0.30
C PRO A 145 8.47 -31.42 0.13
N SER A 146 7.72 -31.70 1.17
CA SER A 146 6.43 -32.37 1.09
C SER A 146 5.39 -31.45 1.67
N ALA A 147 4.61 -30.91 0.76
CA ALA A 147 3.32 -30.26 0.89
C ALA A 147 2.70 -30.26 2.30
N THR A 148 2.91 -29.20 3.08
CA THR A 148 1.88 -28.53 3.91
C THR A 148 2.59 -27.52 4.78
N CYS A 149 2.36 -26.24 4.50
CA CYS A 149 2.78 -25.14 5.35
C CYS A 149 2.00 -25.28 6.68
N SER A 150 2.69 -25.45 7.82
CA SER A 150 2.04 -25.69 9.13
C SER A 150 1.47 -24.42 9.77
N CYS A 151 1.39 -23.30 9.04
CA CYS A 151 0.82 -22.03 9.51
C CYS A 151 -0.72 -21.96 9.45
N GLY A 152 -1.42 -23.02 9.11
CA GLY A 152 -2.90 -23.13 9.19
C GLY A 152 -3.73 -22.08 8.42
N SER A 153 -3.11 -21.04 7.84
CA SER A 153 -3.75 -19.90 7.21
C SER A 153 -3.26 -19.59 5.79
N CYS A 154 -2.33 -20.38 5.24
CA CYS A 154 -1.92 -20.20 3.86
C CYS A 154 -2.95 -20.79 2.89
N PRO A 155 -3.44 -20.02 1.89
CA PRO A 155 -4.23 -20.56 0.81
C PRO A 155 -3.42 -21.60 0.04
N ALA A 156 -4.08 -22.59 -0.55
CA ALA A 156 -3.51 -23.77 -1.22
C ALA A 156 -2.53 -23.49 -2.38
N ASN A 157 -2.30 -22.24 -2.74
CA ASN A 157 -1.39 -21.75 -3.78
C ASN A 157 -0.38 -20.71 -3.25
N CYS A 158 0.15 -20.89 -2.06
CA CYS A 158 1.20 -20.01 -1.55
C CYS A 158 2.53 -20.30 -2.27
N GLU A 159 2.86 -19.52 -3.30
CA GLU A 159 4.15 -19.54 -4.00
C GLU A 159 5.24 -18.81 -3.19
N CYS A 160 5.50 -19.24 -1.96
CA CYS A 160 6.59 -18.70 -1.14
C CYS A 160 7.99 -18.95 -1.74
N SER A 161 8.10 -19.85 -2.74
CA SER A 161 9.38 -20.21 -3.37
C SER A 161 9.82 -19.27 -4.51
N SER A 162 8.94 -18.45 -5.06
CA SER A 162 9.28 -17.61 -6.23
C SER A 162 9.94 -16.27 -5.87
N TRP A 163 9.80 -15.80 -4.64
CA TRP A 163 10.36 -14.52 -4.18
C TRP A 163 11.83 -14.58 -3.81
N SER A 164 12.30 -15.73 -3.30
CA SER A 164 13.70 -15.92 -2.88
C SER A 164 14.70 -16.02 -4.04
N GLN A 165 14.26 -16.38 -5.25
CA GLN A 165 15.18 -16.58 -6.38
C GLN A 165 15.43 -15.32 -7.21
N LYS A 166 14.71 -14.21 -6.99
CA LYS A 166 14.95 -12.94 -7.71
C LYS A 166 16.01 -12.04 -7.06
N LYS A 167 16.55 -12.40 -5.89
CA LYS A 167 17.61 -11.64 -5.21
C LYS A 167 19.05 -12.07 -5.56
N GLN A 168 19.26 -13.03 -6.49
CA GLN A 168 20.59 -13.52 -6.88
C GLN A 168 20.80 -13.53 -8.41
N LYS A 169 20.46 -12.44 -9.10
CA LYS A 169 21.00 -12.18 -10.45
C LYS A 169 21.09 -10.69 -10.69
#